data_9a746ac84ef38d3081b65a33258ecbdd
#
_entry.id   9a746ac84ef38d3081b65a33258ecbdd
#
_cell.length_a   1.000
_cell.length_b   1.000
_cell.length_c   1.000
_cell.angle_alpha   90.00
_cell.angle_beta   90.00
_cell.angle_gamma   90.00
#
_symmetry.space_group_name_H-M   'P 1'
#
loop_
_entity.id
_entity.type
_entity.pdbx_description
1 polymer ?
#
loop_
_entity_poly.entity_id
_entity_poly.type
_entity_poly.pdbx_seq_one_letter_code
_entity_poly.pdbx_strand_id
1 'polypeptide(L)'
;MTRLLPDRDVLPVELPDLAGREAILKVHARKIKLSDDVDFHTIARMASGASGAELANIINEAALRTVRNNRTVVKQADLEESIEVVIAGYQKKNAVLSDEEKKIVAYHEIGHALVAALQTNSAPVQKITIIPRTSGALGYTMQVEQGDKYLMNKKEIENKIATFTGGRAAEEVVFNEITTGASNDIEQATKLARAMITRYGMSEEFDMVAMETVTNQYLGGDTSLSCSADTQKEIDKKVVELVKRQHEKAKKLLMDNRAKLDELAMYLYEKETITGEEFMKILNNQKNADNSAQAEASGDADNKEGESASESDTVNKEQKKEQQTASVREVGEQV
;
A
#
# COMPACT_ATOMS: atom_id res chain seq x y z
N MET A 1 -56.68 0.42 -1.65
CA MET A 1 -56.10 1.69 -1.13
C MET A 1 -54.84 1.32 -0.34
N THR A 2 -53.71 1.29 -1.04
CA THR A 2 -52.38 1.05 -0.45
C THR A 2 -51.89 2.36 0.10
N ARG A 3 -51.86 2.52 1.44
CA ARG A 3 -51.20 3.67 2.10
C ARG A 3 -49.70 3.63 1.76
N LEU A 4 -49.28 4.48 0.86
CA LEU A 4 -47.87 4.84 0.72
C LEU A 4 -47.44 5.41 2.10
N LEU A 5 -46.54 4.70 2.77
CA LEU A 5 -45.84 5.26 3.92
C LEU A 5 -45.04 6.48 3.40
N PRO A 6 -45.01 7.61 4.13
CA PRO A 6 -44.23 8.76 3.75
C PRO A 6 -42.76 8.33 3.64
N ASP A 7 -42.04 8.86 2.65
CA ASP A 7 -40.62 8.72 2.49
C ASP A 7 -39.94 8.91 3.85
N ARG A 8 -39.48 7.81 4.43
CA ARG A 8 -38.57 7.89 5.57
C ARG A 8 -37.29 8.43 5.00
N ASP A 9 -36.89 9.61 5.42
CA ASP A 9 -35.56 10.15 5.18
C ASP A 9 -34.54 9.11 5.66
N VAL A 10 -34.01 8.33 4.70
CA VAL A 10 -32.94 7.40 4.99
C VAL A 10 -31.67 8.23 5.09
N LEU A 11 -31.20 8.43 6.32
CA LEU A 11 -29.95 9.11 6.55
C LEU A 11 -28.80 8.12 6.25
N PRO A 12 -27.97 8.36 5.22
CA PRO A 12 -26.83 7.51 4.94
C PRO A 12 -25.80 7.67 6.07
N VAL A 13 -25.36 6.55 6.65
CA VAL A 13 -24.25 6.53 7.60
C VAL A 13 -23.00 6.10 6.82
N GLU A 14 -22.15 7.07 6.51
CA GLU A 14 -20.88 6.83 5.80
C GLU A 14 -19.83 6.27 6.76
N LEU A 15 -18.79 5.63 6.18
CA LEU A 15 -17.63 5.21 6.96
C LEU A 15 -16.89 6.44 7.50
N PRO A 16 -16.36 6.38 8.74
CA PRO A 16 -15.69 7.52 9.34
C PRO A 16 -14.37 7.84 8.65
N ASP A 17 -14.07 9.11 8.50
CA ASP A 17 -12.75 9.63 8.12
C ASP A 17 -11.70 9.37 9.22
N LEU A 18 -10.45 9.74 9.00
CA LEU A 18 -9.36 9.52 9.95
C LEU A 18 -9.66 10.14 11.32
N ALA A 19 -10.13 11.38 11.36
CA ALA A 19 -10.46 12.07 12.60
C ALA A 19 -11.65 11.42 13.31
N GLY A 20 -12.67 11.01 12.56
CA GLY A 20 -13.82 10.26 13.05
C GLY A 20 -13.42 8.90 13.63
N ARG A 21 -12.53 8.14 12.95
CA ARG A 21 -12.02 6.87 13.47
C ARG A 21 -11.27 7.06 14.79
N GLU A 22 -10.39 8.06 14.86
CA GLU A 22 -9.67 8.39 16.09
C GLU A 22 -10.62 8.77 17.24
N ALA A 23 -11.63 9.58 16.96
CA ALA A 23 -12.63 9.96 17.94
C ALA A 23 -13.45 8.75 18.43
N ILE A 24 -13.88 7.86 17.54
CA ILE A 24 -14.62 6.63 17.88
C ILE A 24 -13.76 5.71 18.75
N LEU A 25 -12.50 5.48 18.39
CA LEU A 25 -11.56 4.69 19.18
C LEU A 25 -11.41 5.25 20.61
N LYS A 26 -11.22 6.57 20.75
CA LYS A 26 -11.13 7.25 22.05
C LYS A 26 -12.41 7.11 22.89
N VAL A 27 -13.58 7.15 22.25
CA VAL A 27 -14.86 6.95 22.96
C VAL A 27 -14.96 5.54 23.54
N HIS A 28 -14.66 4.51 22.76
CA HIS A 28 -14.72 3.12 23.21
C HIS A 28 -13.63 2.78 24.22
N ALA A 29 -12.47 3.41 24.11
CA ALA A 29 -11.33 3.21 25.02
C ALA A 29 -11.55 3.80 26.44
N ARG A 30 -12.54 4.66 26.66
CA ARG A 30 -12.82 5.25 27.99
C ARG A 30 -13.08 4.25 29.11
N LYS A 31 -13.47 3.03 28.77
CA LYS A 31 -13.83 1.97 29.74
C LYS A 31 -12.68 1.03 30.08
N ILE A 32 -11.51 1.21 29.46
CA ILE A 32 -10.33 0.36 29.64
C ILE A 32 -9.14 1.18 30.13
N LYS A 33 -8.19 0.50 30.78
CA LYS A 33 -6.94 1.13 31.19
C LYS A 33 -5.95 1.06 30.04
N LEU A 34 -5.45 2.20 29.63
CA LEU A 34 -4.47 2.35 28.55
C LEU A 34 -3.09 2.66 29.13
N SER A 35 -2.07 2.24 28.46
CA SER A 35 -0.68 2.64 28.67
C SER A 35 -0.44 4.01 28.02
N ASP A 36 0.55 4.76 28.51
CA ASP A 36 0.91 6.09 28.03
C ASP A 36 1.52 6.07 26.60
N ASP A 37 1.92 4.89 26.10
CA ASP A 37 2.48 4.67 24.76
C ASP A 37 1.41 4.58 23.65
N VAL A 38 0.12 4.65 23.96
CA VAL A 38 -0.97 4.48 23.00
C VAL A 38 -1.17 5.73 22.15
N ASP A 39 -0.91 5.59 20.86
CA ASP A 39 -1.19 6.60 19.83
C ASP A 39 -2.42 6.22 18.99
N PHE A 40 -3.57 6.81 19.31
CA PHE A 40 -4.81 6.59 18.58
C PHE A 40 -4.79 7.08 17.14
N HIS A 41 -3.94 8.06 16.82
CA HIS A 41 -3.80 8.53 15.45
C HIS A 41 -3.20 7.43 14.55
N THR A 42 -2.13 6.79 15.01
CA THR A 42 -1.54 5.63 14.31
C THR A 42 -2.53 4.47 14.19
N ILE A 43 -3.26 4.14 15.25
CA ILE A 43 -4.29 3.09 15.23
C ILE A 43 -5.41 3.42 14.23
N ALA A 44 -5.89 4.67 14.19
CA ALA A 44 -6.92 5.11 13.25
C ALA A 44 -6.46 5.05 11.78
N ARG A 45 -5.18 5.33 11.52
CA ARG A 45 -4.57 5.16 10.19
C ARG A 45 -4.54 3.71 9.78
N MET A 46 -4.07 2.81 10.64
CA MET A 46 -4.01 1.37 10.38
C MET A 46 -5.40 0.76 10.16
N ALA A 47 -6.43 1.29 10.83
CA ALA A 47 -7.84 0.88 10.69
C ALA A 47 -8.57 1.64 9.57
N SER A 48 -7.89 1.97 8.47
CA SER A 48 -8.50 2.64 7.32
C SER A 48 -9.64 1.81 6.74
N GLY A 49 -10.79 2.46 6.46
CA GLY A 49 -11.99 1.80 5.94
C GLY A 49 -12.81 1.03 6.99
N ALA A 50 -12.41 1.02 8.26
CA ALA A 50 -13.15 0.36 9.32
C ALA A 50 -14.42 1.14 9.69
N SER A 51 -15.53 0.41 9.87
CA SER A 51 -16.78 0.92 10.39
C SER A 51 -16.69 1.21 11.90
N GLY A 52 -17.63 1.98 12.44
CA GLY A 52 -17.72 2.24 13.88
C GLY A 52 -17.80 0.96 14.73
N ALA A 53 -18.46 -0.09 14.22
CA ALA A 53 -18.57 -1.38 14.90
C ALA A 53 -17.23 -2.12 14.94
N GLU A 54 -16.48 -2.12 13.84
CA GLU A 54 -15.14 -2.70 13.79
C GLU A 54 -14.16 -1.98 14.69
N LEU A 55 -14.21 -0.63 14.74
CA LEU A 55 -13.40 0.16 15.66
C LEU A 55 -13.69 -0.15 17.13
N ALA A 56 -14.98 -0.32 17.48
CA ALA A 56 -15.38 -0.76 18.82
C ALA A 56 -14.84 -2.17 19.13
N ASN A 57 -14.88 -3.06 18.14
CA ASN A 57 -14.38 -4.43 18.28
C ASN A 57 -12.85 -4.46 18.44
N ILE A 58 -12.10 -3.61 17.75
CA ILE A 58 -10.64 -3.47 17.93
C ILE A 58 -10.31 -3.16 19.40
N ILE A 59 -11.01 -2.21 20.02
CA ILE A 59 -10.82 -1.86 21.43
C ILE A 59 -11.15 -3.05 22.35
N ASN A 60 -12.24 -3.75 22.07
CA ASN A 60 -12.65 -4.92 22.85
C ASN A 60 -11.64 -6.08 22.75
N GLU A 61 -11.17 -6.40 21.54
CA GLU A 61 -10.15 -7.43 21.33
C GLU A 61 -8.82 -7.06 22.00
N ALA A 62 -8.41 -5.79 21.97
CA ALA A 62 -7.20 -5.34 22.68
C ALA A 62 -7.31 -5.55 24.20
N ALA A 63 -8.48 -5.27 24.77
CA ALA A 63 -8.74 -5.53 26.18
C ALA A 63 -8.71 -7.03 26.49
N LEU A 64 -9.37 -7.87 25.67
CA LEU A 64 -9.35 -9.33 25.82
C LEU A 64 -7.93 -9.91 25.68
N ARG A 65 -7.15 -9.43 24.71
CA ARG A 65 -5.75 -9.82 24.52
C ARG A 65 -4.90 -9.49 25.76
N THR A 66 -5.10 -8.31 26.34
CA THR A 66 -4.41 -7.87 27.54
C THR A 66 -4.67 -8.82 28.71
N VAL A 67 -5.93 -9.23 28.93
CA VAL A 67 -6.32 -10.17 29.98
C VAL A 67 -5.75 -11.58 29.69
N ARG A 68 -5.82 -12.07 28.44
CA ARG A 68 -5.21 -13.37 28.06
C ARG A 68 -3.70 -13.42 28.32
N ASN A 69 -3.03 -12.27 28.29
CA ASN A 69 -1.61 -12.13 28.58
C ASN A 69 -1.34 -11.79 30.07
N ASN A 70 -2.29 -11.99 30.97
CA ASN A 70 -2.20 -11.71 32.40
C ASN A 70 -1.81 -10.25 32.71
N ARG A 71 -2.25 -9.29 31.90
CA ARG A 71 -2.03 -7.86 32.09
C ARG A 71 -3.36 -7.15 32.36
N THR A 72 -3.28 -5.94 32.89
CA THR A 72 -4.45 -5.10 33.22
C THR A 72 -4.47 -3.79 32.43
N VAL A 73 -3.42 -3.50 31.67
CA VAL A 73 -3.22 -2.26 30.91
C VAL A 73 -2.98 -2.61 29.45
N VAL A 74 -3.79 -2.04 28.57
CA VAL A 74 -3.69 -2.20 27.11
C VAL A 74 -2.54 -1.35 26.58
N LYS A 75 -1.66 -1.93 25.78
CA LYS A 75 -0.53 -1.28 25.12
C LYS A 75 -0.81 -1.04 23.64
N GLN A 76 0.02 -0.21 23.00
CA GLN A 76 -0.02 0.03 21.55
C GLN A 76 -0.03 -1.29 20.75
N ALA A 77 0.88 -2.22 21.06
CA ALA A 77 0.96 -3.52 20.37
C ALA A 77 -0.30 -4.40 20.52
N ASP A 78 -1.10 -4.22 21.57
CA ASP A 78 -2.36 -4.96 21.71
C ASP A 78 -3.41 -4.43 20.74
N LEU A 79 -3.46 -3.11 20.52
CA LEU A 79 -4.35 -2.46 19.57
C LEU A 79 -3.95 -2.81 18.12
N GLU A 80 -2.67 -2.76 17.80
CA GLU A 80 -2.16 -3.11 16.47
C GLU A 80 -2.50 -4.55 16.10
N GLU A 81 -2.24 -5.53 16.96
CA GLU A 81 -2.63 -6.93 16.73
C GLU A 81 -4.16 -7.10 16.66
N SER A 82 -4.91 -6.30 17.42
CA SER A 82 -6.38 -6.37 17.39
C SER A 82 -6.96 -5.86 16.08
N ILE A 83 -6.32 -4.89 15.42
CA ILE A 83 -6.67 -4.49 14.05
C ILE A 83 -6.52 -5.67 13.11
N GLU A 84 -5.40 -6.39 13.21
CA GLU A 84 -5.14 -7.57 12.39
C GLU A 84 -6.17 -8.68 12.63
N VAL A 85 -6.55 -8.88 13.89
CA VAL A 85 -7.59 -9.87 14.26
C VAL A 85 -8.94 -9.50 13.67
N VAL A 86 -9.31 -8.23 13.69
CA VAL A 86 -10.60 -7.75 13.17
C VAL A 86 -10.64 -7.79 11.65
N ILE A 87 -9.54 -7.43 10.98
CA ILE A 87 -9.46 -7.36 9.51
C ILE A 87 -9.17 -8.74 8.90
N ALA A 88 -8.15 -9.45 9.41
CA ALA A 88 -7.64 -10.71 8.82
C ALA A 88 -8.00 -11.97 9.63
N GLY A 89 -8.62 -11.83 10.79
CA GLY A 89 -8.97 -12.94 11.66
C GLY A 89 -7.81 -13.37 12.59
N TYR A 90 -8.12 -14.31 13.49
CA TYR A 90 -7.15 -14.83 14.43
C TYR A 90 -6.04 -15.65 13.76
N GLN A 91 -4.86 -15.66 14.35
CA GLN A 91 -3.78 -16.56 13.95
C GLN A 91 -4.19 -18.02 14.14
N LYS A 92 -4.00 -18.86 13.12
CA LYS A 92 -4.22 -20.30 13.19
C LYS A 92 -3.03 -20.97 13.85
N LYS A 93 -3.13 -21.28 15.14
CA LYS A 93 -2.05 -21.95 15.88
C LYS A 93 -1.74 -23.38 15.40
N ASN A 94 -2.68 -24.03 14.71
CA ASN A 94 -2.57 -25.42 14.29
C ASN A 94 -2.37 -25.59 12.79
N ALA A 95 -2.23 -24.51 12.01
CA ALA A 95 -1.90 -24.61 10.60
C ALA A 95 -0.39 -24.80 10.47
N VAL A 96 0.02 -26.02 10.15
CA VAL A 96 1.41 -26.33 9.84
C VAL A 96 1.52 -26.31 8.31
N LEU A 97 2.08 -25.23 7.76
CA LEU A 97 2.51 -25.20 6.37
C LEU A 97 3.73 -26.10 6.21
N SER A 98 3.83 -26.82 5.10
CA SER A 98 5.08 -27.46 4.73
C SER A 98 6.17 -26.40 4.50
N ASP A 99 7.44 -26.77 4.62
CA ASP A 99 8.55 -25.84 4.37
C ASP A 99 8.51 -25.25 2.94
N GLU A 100 8.05 -26.03 1.99
CA GLU A 100 7.87 -25.61 0.60
C GLU A 100 6.75 -24.57 0.48
N GLU A 101 5.56 -24.84 1.06
CA GLU A 101 4.46 -23.88 1.06
C GLU A 101 4.84 -22.59 1.81
N LYS A 102 5.49 -22.70 2.97
CA LYS A 102 5.98 -21.57 3.74
C LYS A 102 6.93 -20.68 2.91
N LYS A 103 7.81 -21.32 2.14
CA LYS A 103 8.73 -20.61 1.25
C LYS A 103 7.98 -19.91 0.11
N ILE A 104 7.03 -20.58 -0.54
CA ILE A 104 6.20 -19.99 -1.60
C ILE A 104 5.45 -18.77 -1.07
N VAL A 105 4.80 -18.90 0.09
CA VAL A 105 4.06 -17.78 0.72
C VAL A 105 5.01 -16.62 1.04
N ALA A 106 6.23 -16.87 1.54
CA ALA A 106 7.20 -15.81 1.82
C ALA A 106 7.58 -15.03 0.56
N TYR A 107 7.83 -15.71 -0.55
CA TYR A 107 8.11 -15.04 -1.83
C TYR A 107 6.89 -14.30 -2.37
N HIS A 108 5.69 -14.86 -2.21
CA HIS A 108 4.42 -14.24 -2.60
C HIS A 108 4.22 -12.89 -1.88
N GLU A 109 4.31 -12.88 -0.55
CA GLU A 109 4.11 -11.67 0.25
C GLU A 109 5.21 -10.61 0.00
N ILE A 110 6.46 -11.04 -0.13
CA ILE A 110 7.55 -10.11 -0.51
C ILE A 110 7.36 -9.62 -1.95
N GLY A 111 6.79 -10.42 -2.84
CA GLY A 111 6.43 -9.99 -4.19
C GLY A 111 5.51 -8.77 -4.18
N HIS A 112 4.44 -8.80 -3.38
CA HIS A 112 3.55 -7.66 -3.18
C HIS A 112 4.28 -6.44 -2.60
N ALA A 113 5.03 -6.66 -1.51
CA ALA A 113 5.73 -5.59 -0.81
C ALA A 113 6.80 -4.92 -1.68
N LEU A 114 7.58 -5.71 -2.42
CA LEU A 114 8.67 -5.21 -3.26
C LEU A 114 8.14 -4.47 -4.48
N VAL A 115 7.12 -5.00 -5.16
CA VAL A 115 6.44 -4.29 -6.26
C VAL A 115 5.86 -2.96 -5.78
N ALA A 116 5.25 -2.92 -4.59
CA ALA A 116 4.73 -1.68 -4.02
C ALA A 116 5.86 -0.67 -3.73
N ALA A 117 6.93 -1.10 -3.06
CA ALA A 117 8.04 -0.23 -2.65
C ALA A 117 8.88 0.32 -3.81
N LEU A 118 8.94 -0.40 -4.93
CA LEU A 118 9.67 0.01 -6.14
C LEU A 118 8.85 0.94 -7.05
N GLN A 119 7.57 1.17 -6.75
CA GLN A 119 6.71 2.05 -7.50
C GLN A 119 6.54 3.40 -6.81
N THR A 120 6.28 4.44 -7.60
CA THR A 120 5.91 5.76 -7.08
C THR A 120 4.43 5.77 -6.66
N ASN A 121 4.10 6.54 -5.63
CA ASN A 121 2.71 6.73 -5.16
C ASN A 121 2.02 5.44 -4.68
N SER A 122 2.76 4.49 -4.14
CA SER A 122 2.23 3.35 -3.40
C SER A 122 2.21 3.64 -1.91
N ALA A 123 1.21 3.09 -1.21
CA ALA A 123 1.16 3.16 0.24
C ALA A 123 2.36 2.43 0.86
N PRO A 124 2.98 2.99 1.92
CA PRO A 124 4.09 2.34 2.60
C PRO A 124 3.70 0.97 3.16
N VAL A 125 4.62 0.03 3.07
CA VAL A 125 4.50 -1.27 3.72
C VAL A 125 4.66 -1.07 5.23
N GLN A 126 3.68 -1.51 6.00
CA GLN A 126 3.68 -1.42 7.46
C GLN A 126 4.12 -2.73 8.12
N LYS A 127 3.67 -3.85 7.58
CA LYS A 127 3.95 -5.19 8.12
C LYS A 127 3.77 -6.24 7.05
N ILE A 128 4.58 -7.29 7.09
CA ILE A 128 4.46 -8.48 6.24
C ILE A 128 4.51 -9.71 7.14
N THR A 129 3.60 -10.66 6.94
CA THR A 129 3.56 -11.89 7.74
C THR A 129 3.14 -13.08 6.89
N ILE A 130 3.69 -14.25 7.21
CA ILE A 130 3.32 -15.55 6.62
C ILE A 130 2.63 -16.46 7.64
N ILE A 131 2.11 -15.88 8.73
CA ILE A 131 1.34 -16.63 9.73
C ILE A 131 -0.10 -16.76 9.25
N PRO A 132 -0.62 -17.99 9.04
CA PRO A 132 -1.96 -18.22 8.54
C PRO A 132 -3.05 -17.67 9.48
N ARG A 133 -4.11 -17.10 8.88
CA ARG A 133 -5.24 -16.50 9.60
C ARG A 133 -6.54 -17.29 9.39
N THR A 134 -7.50 -17.08 10.29
CA THR A 134 -8.80 -17.78 10.23
C THR A 134 -9.67 -17.34 9.04
N SER A 135 -9.40 -16.19 8.43
CA SER A 135 -10.02 -15.75 7.17
C SER A 135 -9.66 -16.63 5.97
N GLY A 136 -8.64 -17.50 6.09
CA GLY A 136 -8.14 -18.34 5.01
C GLY A 136 -6.86 -17.81 4.37
N ALA A 137 -6.43 -16.59 4.68
CA ALA A 137 -5.15 -16.07 4.22
C ALA A 137 -3.99 -16.86 4.84
N LEU A 138 -3.00 -17.24 4.01
CA LEU A 138 -1.78 -17.92 4.43
C LEU A 138 -0.69 -16.93 4.87
N GLY A 139 -0.77 -15.71 4.37
CA GLY A 139 0.03 -14.54 4.73
C GLY A 139 -0.73 -13.27 4.40
N TYR A 140 -0.14 -12.12 4.66
CA TYR A 140 -0.62 -10.83 4.14
C TYR A 140 0.46 -9.75 4.24
N THR A 141 0.36 -8.80 3.32
CA THR A 141 1.17 -7.58 3.29
C THR A 141 0.28 -6.40 3.62
N MET A 142 0.50 -5.78 4.79
CA MET A 142 -0.25 -4.60 5.21
C MET A 142 0.41 -3.34 4.67
N GLN A 143 -0.35 -2.56 3.91
CA GLN A 143 0.03 -1.23 3.45
C GLN A 143 -0.89 -0.19 4.09
N VAL A 144 -0.33 0.90 4.60
CA VAL A 144 -1.07 1.94 5.30
C VAL A 144 -0.76 3.29 4.66
N GLU A 145 -1.79 3.96 4.16
CA GLU A 145 -1.67 5.33 3.64
C GLU A 145 -1.27 6.30 4.76
N GLN A 146 -0.49 7.32 4.42
CA GLN A 146 -0.04 8.32 5.40
C GLN A 146 -1.14 9.31 5.82
N GLY A 147 -2.25 9.34 5.09
CA GLY A 147 -3.41 10.20 5.35
C GLY A 147 -4.63 9.74 4.57
N ASP A 148 -5.76 10.41 4.74
CA ASP A 148 -6.96 10.12 3.94
C ASP A 148 -6.73 10.57 2.49
N LYS A 149 -6.79 9.64 1.58
CA LYS A 149 -6.63 9.86 0.15
C LYS A 149 -7.97 9.64 -0.55
N TYR A 150 -8.56 10.72 -1.03
CA TYR A 150 -9.88 10.70 -1.65
C TYR A 150 -9.84 10.53 -3.17
N LEU A 151 -8.72 10.84 -3.82
CA LEU A 151 -8.57 10.77 -5.26
C LEU A 151 -7.36 9.92 -5.64
N MET A 152 -7.55 9.04 -6.61
CA MET A 152 -6.47 8.29 -7.25
C MET A 152 -6.41 8.63 -8.74
N ASN A 153 -5.23 8.89 -9.25
CA ASN A 153 -5.02 9.07 -10.67
C ASN A 153 -4.84 7.72 -11.40
N LYS A 154 -4.90 7.75 -12.73
CA LYS A 154 -4.75 6.56 -13.59
C LYS A 154 -3.52 5.72 -13.25
N LYS A 155 -2.36 6.38 -13.08
CA LYS A 155 -1.08 5.72 -12.79
C LYS A 155 -1.06 5.04 -11.42
N GLU A 156 -1.71 5.63 -10.43
CA GLU A 156 -1.84 5.05 -9.09
C GLU A 156 -2.71 3.79 -9.08
N ILE A 157 -3.81 3.81 -9.85
CA ILE A 157 -4.66 2.63 -10.03
C ILE A 157 -3.88 1.52 -10.75
N GLU A 158 -3.17 1.85 -11.83
CA GLU A 158 -2.31 0.90 -12.54
C GLU A 158 -1.22 0.31 -11.63
N ASN A 159 -0.58 1.14 -10.80
CA ASN A 159 0.41 0.70 -9.82
C ASN A 159 -0.20 -0.24 -8.77
N LYS A 160 -1.42 0.04 -8.32
CA LYS A 160 -2.13 -0.82 -7.37
C LYS A 160 -2.50 -2.17 -7.98
N ILE A 161 -2.90 -2.20 -9.26
CA ILE A 161 -3.12 -3.46 -10.00
C ILE A 161 -1.81 -4.24 -10.11
N ALA A 162 -0.68 -3.58 -10.44
CA ALA A 162 0.63 -4.24 -10.47
C ALA A 162 1.02 -4.82 -9.10
N THR A 163 0.73 -4.09 -8.00
CA THR A 163 0.96 -4.59 -6.64
C THR A 163 0.14 -5.84 -6.34
N PHE A 164 -1.15 -5.87 -6.69
CA PHE A 164 -1.98 -7.08 -6.53
C PHE A 164 -1.43 -8.28 -7.33
N THR A 165 -0.82 -8.06 -8.48
CA THR A 165 -0.23 -9.17 -9.26
C THR A 165 1.16 -9.57 -8.77
N GLY A 166 1.75 -8.84 -7.81
CA GLY A 166 3.12 -9.01 -7.32
C GLY A 166 3.41 -10.38 -6.73
N GLY A 167 2.48 -10.93 -5.94
CA GLY A 167 2.63 -12.27 -5.35
C GLY A 167 2.74 -13.36 -6.40
N ARG A 168 1.78 -13.41 -7.34
CA ARG A 168 1.81 -14.35 -8.48
C ARG A 168 3.05 -14.15 -9.35
N ALA A 169 3.45 -12.90 -9.58
CA ALA A 169 4.66 -12.60 -10.36
C ALA A 169 5.93 -13.14 -9.67
N ALA A 170 6.00 -13.09 -8.33
CA ALA A 170 7.11 -13.67 -7.58
C ALA A 170 7.14 -15.19 -7.69
N GLU A 171 5.99 -15.88 -7.59
CA GLU A 171 5.91 -17.33 -7.80
C GLU A 171 6.44 -17.72 -9.18
N GLU A 172 6.00 -17.07 -10.25
CA GLU A 172 6.43 -17.32 -11.62
C GLU A 172 7.93 -17.08 -11.82
N VAL A 173 8.46 -15.96 -11.30
CA VAL A 173 9.87 -15.58 -11.46
C VAL A 173 10.81 -16.50 -10.68
N VAL A 174 10.37 -17.02 -9.53
CA VAL A 174 11.23 -17.79 -8.61
C VAL A 174 11.12 -19.29 -8.83
N PHE A 175 9.89 -19.79 -8.92
CA PHE A 175 9.60 -21.23 -8.97
C PHE A 175 9.21 -21.71 -10.36
N ASN A 176 8.94 -20.80 -11.31
CA ASN A 176 8.36 -21.10 -12.62
C ASN A 176 7.04 -21.90 -12.52
N GLU A 177 6.32 -21.69 -11.43
CA GLU A 177 5.04 -22.32 -11.11
C GLU A 177 4.05 -21.27 -10.61
N ILE A 178 2.78 -21.64 -10.56
CA ILE A 178 1.70 -20.78 -10.09
C ILE A 178 0.81 -21.55 -9.14
N THR A 179 0.43 -20.92 -8.04
CA THR A 179 -0.43 -21.54 -7.04
C THR A 179 -1.82 -20.92 -6.98
N THR A 180 -2.71 -21.56 -6.24
CA THR A 180 -4.05 -21.04 -5.96
C THR A 180 -4.06 -19.88 -4.95
N GLY A 181 -2.92 -19.58 -4.31
CA GLY A 181 -2.79 -18.55 -3.28
C GLY A 181 -3.19 -17.15 -3.77
N ALA A 182 -2.94 -16.86 -5.04
CA ALA A 182 -3.25 -15.56 -5.64
C ALA A 182 -4.75 -15.32 -5.99
N SER A 183 -5.68 -16.18 -5.58
CA SER A 183 -7.09 -16.08 -6.00
C SER A 183 -7.74 -14.75 -5.63
N ASN A 184 -7.54 -14.27 -4.41
CA ASN A 184 -8.06 -12.98 -3.95
C ASN A 184 -7.39 -11.81 -4.69
N ASP A 185 -6.09 -11.87 -4.94
CA ASP A 185 -5.37 -10.83 -5.66
C ASP A 185 -5.84 -10.68 -7.09
N ILE A 186 -6.11 -11.80 -7.76
CA ILE A 186 -6.71 -11.85 -9.10
C ILE A 186 -8.07 -11.18 -9.10
N GLU A 187 -8.92 -11.47 -8.09
CA GLU A 187 -10.23 -10.85 -7.95
C GLU A 187 -10.10 -9.33 -7.76
N GLN A 188 -9.26 -8.87 -6.83
CA GLN A 188 -9.06 -7.46 -6.55
C GLN A 188 -8.46 -6.71 -7.76
N ALA A 189 -7.46 -7.28 -8.42
CA ALA A 189 -6.87 -6.72 -9.63
C ALA A 189 -7.91 -6.57 -10.75
N THR A 190 -8.72 -7.60 -10.98
CA THR A 190 -9.78 -7.59 -12.01
C THR A 190 -10.87 -6.58 -11.68
N LYS A 191 -11.33 -6.52 -10.43
CA LYS A 191 -12.34 -5.57 -9.96
C LYS A 191 -11.87 -4.12 -10.14
N LEU A 192 -10.63 -3.83 -9.76
CA LEU A 192 -10.06 -2.49 -9.89
C LEU A 192 -9.83 -2.11 -11.37
N ALA A 193 -9.34 -3.03 -12.20
CA ALA A 193 -9.16 -2.82 -13.63
C ALA A 193 -10.50 -2.56 -14.34
N ARG A 194 -11.55 -3.31 -13.99
CA ARG A 194 -12.90 -3.11 -14.50
C ARG A 194 -13.43 -1.73 -14.10
N ALA A 195 -13.36 -1.36 -12.82
CA ALA A 195 -13.82 -0.06 -12.34
C ALA A 195 -13.10 1.12 -13.02
N MET A 196 -11.80 0.97 -13.29
CA MET A 196 -11.00 1.97 -14.01
C MET A 196 -11.56 2.26 -15.40
N ILE A 197 -12.05 1.23 -16.10
CA ILE A 197 -12.60 1.32 -17.45
C ILE A 197 -14.07 1.75 -17.42
N THR A 198 -14.91 1.06 -16.63
CA THR A 198 -16.37 1.18 -16.69
C THR A 198 -16.94 2.34 -15.89
N ARG A 199 -16.25 2.70 -14.77
CA ARG A 199 -16.76 3.67 -13.78
C ARG A 199 -16.00 4.97 -13.77
N TYR A 200 -14.67 4.93 -13.92
CA TYR A 200 -13.83 6.12 -13.77
C TYR A 200 -13.49 6.79 -15.12
N GLY A 201 -13.89 6.19 -16.26
CA GLY A 201 -13.63 6.76 -17.59
C GLY A 201 -12.14 6.96 -17.89
N MET A 202 -11.27 6.07 -17.37
CA MET A 202 -9.82 6.19 -17.51
C MET A 202 -9.24 5.36 -18.66
N SER A 203 -10.09 4.88 -19.59
CA SER A 203 -9.64 4.22 -20.81
C SER A 203 -9.57 5.23 -21.96
N GLU A 204 -8.73 4.95 -22.95
CA GLU A 204 -8.61 5.80 -24.13
C GLU A 204 -9.75 5.57 -25.14
N GLU A 205 -10.34 4.37 -25.15
CA GLU A 205 -11.42 4.00 -26.05
C GLU A 205 -12.79 4.51 -25.62
N PHE A 206 -13.05 4.52 -24.31
CA PHE A 206 -14.37 4.87 -23.78
C PHE A 206 -14.42 6.26 -23.16
N ASP A 207 -13.23 6.84 -22.87
CA ASP A 207 -13.06 8.17 -22.28
C ASP A 207 -14.07 8.45 -21.14
N MET A 208 -14.75 9.56 -21.13
CA MET A 208 -15.69 10.00 -20.09
C MET A 208 -17.09 9.40 -20.22
N VAL A 209 -17.20 8.14 -20.65
CA VAL A 209 -18.50 7.44 -20.74
C VAL A 209 -18.64 6.46 -19.58
N ALA A 210 -19.72 6.61 -18.81
CA ALA A 210 -20.07 5.64 -17.75
C ALA A 210 -20.71 4.40 -18.36
N MET A 211 -20.03 3.26 -18.26
CA MET A 211 -20.51 1.96 -18.75
C MET A 211 -21.14 1.10 -17.64
N GLU A 212 -21.18 1.62 -16.42
CA GLU A 212 -21.69 0.94 -15.24
C GLU A 212 -22.59 1.88 -14.44
N THR A 213 -23.72 1.35 -13.97
CA THR A 213 -24.60 2.03 -13.02
C THR A 213 -24.61 1.28 -11.71
N VAL A 214 -24.50 2.03 -10.59
CA VAL A 214 -24.62 1.48 -9.25
C VAL A 214 -26.09 1.52 -8.85
N THR A 215 -26.72 0.35 -8.79
CA THR A 215 -28.06 0.17 -8.23
C THR A 215 -27.92 -0.18 -6.75
N ASN A 216 -28.68 0.49 -5.89
CA ASN A 216 -28.65 0.26 -4.44
C ASN A 216 -27.34 0.65 -3.73
N GLN A 217 -26.97 1.91 -3.79
CA GLN A 217 -25.81 2.45 -3.09
C GLN A 217 -25.80 2.16 -1.55
N TYR A 218 -26.98 1.90 -0.96
CA TYR A 218 -27.17 1.64 0.47
C TYR A 218 -27.12 0.15 0.88
N LEU A 219 -27.16 -0.80 -0.07
CA LEU A 219 -27.20 -2.23 0.22
C LEU A 219 -25.99 -3.00 -0.34
N GLY A 220 -24.84 -2.36 -0.47
CA GLY A 220 -23.61 -2.98 -0.94
C GLY A 220 -23.32 -2.77 -2.43
N GLY A 221 -24.16 -1.98 -3.12
CA GLY A 221 -23.85 -1.46 -4.45
C GLY A 221 -23.80 -2.54 -5.53
N ASP A 222 -24.93 -3.18 -5.83
CA ASP A 222 -25.02 -4.00 -7.04
C ASP A 222 -24.72 -3.13 -8.26
N THR A 223 -23.69 -3.51 -9.02
CA THR A 223 -23.31 -2.82 -10.25
C THR A 223 -23.87 -3.56 -11.44
N SER A 224 -24.52 -2.83 -12.35
CA SER A 224 -24.96 -3.37 -13.62
C SER A 224 -24.32 -2.62 -14.78
N LEU A 225 -23.88 -3.37 -15.80
CA LEU A 225 -23.34 -2.77 -17.01
C LEU A 225 -24.48 -2.13 -17.83
N SER A 226 -24.29 -0.87 -18.24
CA SER A 226 -25.22 -0.06 -19.01
C SER A 226 -24.74 0.11 -20.44
N CYS A 227 -24.34 -0.97 -21.09
CA CYS A 227 -23.78 -0.95 -22.44
C CYS A 227 -24.22 -2.19 -23.25
N SER A 228 -24.05 -2.16 -24.57
CA SER A 228 -24.36 -3.26 -25.47
C SER A 228 -23.47 -4.48 -25.24
N ALA A 229 -23.91 -5.66 -25.68
CA ALA A 229 -23.12 -6.90 -25.58
C ALA A 229 -21.76 -6.80 -26.32
N ASP A 230 -21.69 -6.04 -27.40
CA ASP A 230 -20.42 -5.85 -28.13
C ASP A 230 -19.48 -4.96 -27.34
N THR A 231 -19.96 -3.89 -26.71
CA THR A 231 -19.17 -3.05 -25.81
C THR A 231 -18.68 -3.86 -24.59
N GLN A 232 -19.48 -4.78 -24.05
CA GLN A 232 -19.07 -5.66 -22.95
C GLN A 232 -17.87 -6.53 -23.34
N LYS A 233 -17.86 -7.10 -24.56
CA LYS A 233 -16.72 -7.87 -25.06
C LYS A 233 -15.44 -7.04 -25.15
N GLU A 234 -15.56 -5.77 -25.61
CA GLU A 234 -14.40 -4.88 -25.66
C GLU A 234 -13.93 -4.50 -24.26
N ILE A 235 -14.83 -4.25 -23.31
CA ILE A 235 -14.48 -4.03 -21.90
C ILE A 235 -13.71 -5.24 -21.34
N ASP A 236 -14.21 -6.46 -21.53
CA ASP A 236 -13.56 -7.67 -21.03
C ASP A 236 -12.15 -7.83 -21.64
N LYS A 237 -11.99 -7.58 -22.94
CA LYS A 237 -10.71 -7.59 -23.60
C LYS A 237 -9.72 -6.56 -23.00
N LYS A 238 -10.19 -5.33 -22.76
CA LYS A 238 -9.38 -4.26 -22.17
C LYS A 238 -8.99 -4.55 -20.71
N VAL A 239 -9.88 -5.15 -19.93
CA VAL A 239 -9.56 -5.60 -18.57
C VAL A 239 -8.44 -6.63 -18.61
N VAL A 240 -8.51 -7.63 -19.48
CA VAL A 240 -7.46 -8.65 -19.65
C VAL A 240 -6.14 -8.02 -20.08
N GLU A 241 -6.15 -7.12 -21.07
CA GLU A 241 -4.96 -6.41 -21.54
C GLU A 241 -4.31 -5.58 -20.44
N LEU A 242 -5.11 -4.85 -19.66
CA LEU A 242 -4.65 -4.01 -18.56
C LEU A 242 -3.99 -4.85 -17.45
N VAL A 243 -4.66 -5.92 -16.99
CA VAL A 243 -4.13 -6.79 -15.93
C VAL A 243 -2.84 -7.47 -16.40
N LYS A 244 -2.81 -8.01 -17.63
CA LYS A 244 -1.59 -8.60 -18.21
C LYS A 244 -0.43 -7.60 -18.27
N ARG A 245 -0.67 -6.38 -18.74
CA ARG A 245 0.36 -5.33 -18.81
C ARG A 245 0.93 -5.00 -17.43
N GLN A 246 0.08 -4.91 -16.40
CA GLN A 246 0.52 -4.63 -15.05
C GLN A 246 1.23 -5.84 -14.41
N HIS A 247 0.81 -7.05 -14.72
CA HIS A 247 1.49 -8.28 -14.30
C HIS A 247 2.90 -8.39 -14.91
N GLU A 248 3.06 -8.15 -16.22
CA GLU A 248 4.38 -8.12 -16.86
C GLU A 248 5.29 -7.02 -16.28
N LYS A 249 4.71 -5.86 -15.91
CA LYS A 249 5.44 -4.82 -15.18
C LYS A 249 5.93 -5.32 -13.82
N ALA A 250 5.08 -6.01 -13.06
CA ALA A 250 5.46 -6.58 -11.77
C ALA A 250 6.58 -7.62 -11.92
N LYS A 251 6.46 -8.55 -12.89
CA LYS A 251 7.50 -9.53 -13.21
C LYS A 251 8.84 -8.87 -13.52
N LYS A 252 8.84 -7.83 -14.36
CA LYS A 252 10.04 -7.10 -14.70
C LYS A 252 10.68 -6.46 -13.48
N LEU A 253 9.88 -5.78 -12.63
CA LEU A 253 10.39 -5.17 -11.40
C LEU A 253 11.04 -6.20 -10.48
N LEU A 254 10.45 -7.40 -10.35
CA LEU A 254 10.98 -8.47 -9.51
C LEU A 254 12.23 -9.12 -10.13
N MET A 255 12.28 -9.32 -11.45
CA MET A 255 13.48 -9.83 -12.14
C MET A 255 14.64 -8.86 -12.02
N ASP A 256 14.42 -7.57 -12.24
CA ASP A 256 15.44 -6.52 -12.13
C ASP A 256 15.96 -6.37 -10.68
N ASN A 257 15.20 -6.83 -9.68
CA ASN A 257 15.55 -6.77 -8.26
C ASN A 257 15.58 -8.16 -7.60
N ARG A 258 15.96 -9.21 -8.36
CA ARG A 258 15.92 -10.60 -7.92
C ARG A 258 16.70 -10.86 -6.64
N ALA A 259 17.89 -10.31 -6.49
CA ALA A 259 18.71 -10.49 -5.29
C ALA A 259 17.99 -9.94 -4.02
N LYS A 260 17.27 -8.83 -4.15
CA LYS A 260 16.48 -8.27 -3.05
C LYS A 260 15.24 -9.09 -2.74
N LEU A 261 14.60 -9.63 -3.77
CA LEU A 261 13.48 -10.55 -3.58
C LEU A 261 13.93 -11.78 -2.77
N ASP A 262 15.05 -12.38 -3.14
CA ASP A 262 15.59 -13.57 -2.46
C ASP A 262 16.02 -13.25 -1.01
N GLU A 263 16.73 -12.14 -0.76
CA GLU A 263 17.16 -11.70 0.57
C GLU A 263 15.97 -11.46 1.51
N LEU A 264 14.99 -10.69 1.06
CA LEU A 264 13.80 -10.34 1.84
C LEU A 264 12.90 -11.56 2.10
N ALA A 265 12.71 -12.41 1.08
CA ALA A 265 11.88 -13.61 1.22
C ALA A 265 12.48 -14.61 2.21
N MET A 266 13.80 -14.82 2.18
CA MET A 266 14.48 -15.68 3.15
C MET A 266 14.44 -15.08 4.56
N TYR A 267 14.60 -13.77 4.70
CA TYR A 267 14.47 -13.09 5.99
C TYR A 267 13.04 -13.23 6.55
N LEU A 268 12.00 -13.07 5.71
CA LEU A 268 10.61 -13.28 6.09
C LEU A 268 10.33 -14.76 6.44
N TYR A 269 10.88 -15.71 5.68
CA TYR A 269 10.76 -17.13 5.94
C TYR A 269 11.26 -17.51 7.34
N GLU A 270 12.40 -16.94 7.77
CA GLU A 270 13.00 -17.19 9.09
C GLU A 270 12.24 -16.49 10.23
N LYS A 271 11.85 -15.24 10.00
CA LYS A 271 11.21 -14.38 11.02
C LYS A 271 9.70 -14.58 11.13
N GLU A 272 9.06 -15.11 10.08
CA GLU A 272 7.60 -15.27 9.90
C GLU A 272 6.81 -13.96 9.91
N THR A 273 7.36 -12.89 10.45
CA THR A 273 6.77 -11.55 10.47
C THR A 273 7.88 -10.51 10.50
N ILE A 274 7.79 -9.52 9.61
CA ILE A 274 8.71 -8.37 9.55
C ILE A 274 7.93 -7.06 9.53
N THR A 275 8.52 -6.02 10.12
CA THR A 275 7.97 -4.67 10.08
C THR A 275 8.34 -3.96 8.78
N GLY A 276 7.58 -2.92 8.42
CA GLY A 276 7.91 -2.08 7.28
C GLY A 276 9.26 -1.40 7.40
N GLU A 277 9.69 -1.07 8.62
CA GLU A 277 11.02 -0.48 8.89
C GLU A 277 12.15 -1.49 8.59
N GLU A 278 12.02 -2.74 9.06
CA GLU A 278 12.98 -3.81 8.76
C GLU A 278 13.05 -4.07 7.25
N PHE A 279 11.89 -4.18 6.60
CA PHE A 279 11.79 -4.33 5.15
C PHE A 279 12.51 -3.20 4.39
N MET A 280 12.23 -1.94 4.72
CA MET A 280 12.84 -0.77 4.07
C MET A 280 14.33 -0.66 4.37
N LYS A 281 14.78 -1.05 5.57
CA LYS A 281 16.20 -1.07 5.93
C LYS A 281 16.99 -2.06 5.06
N ILE A 282 16.48 -3.27 4.86
CA ILE A 282 17.09 -4.27 4.01
C ILE A 282 17.07 -3.79 2.54
N LEU A 283 15.93 -3.26 2.07
CA LEU A 283 15.78 -2.77 0.70
C LEU A 283 16.78 -1.65 0.38
N ASN A 284 17.03 -0.72 1.32
CA ASN A 284 17.89 0.44 1.10
C ASN A 284 19.38 0.18 1.33
N ASN A 285 19.77 -0.85 2.10
CA ASN A 285 21.17 -1.11 2.39
C ASN A 285 22.02 -1.40 1.13
N GLN A 286 21.44 -1.97 0.08
CA GLN A 286 22.16 -2.21 -1.17
C GLN A 286 22.19 -0.97 -2.09
N LYS A 287 21.21 -0.06 -2.02
CA LYS A 287 21.30 1.21 -2.76
C LYS A 287 22.53 2.04 -2.36
N ASN A 288 22.96 1.93 -1.12
CA ASN A 288 24.18 2.58 -0.64
C ASN A 288 25.44 1.84 -1.08
N ALA A 289 25.41 0.50 -1.21
CA ALA A 289 26.51 -0.30 -1.70
C ALA A 289 26.69 -0.14 -3.22
N ASP A 290 25.61 -0.14 -4.01
CA ASP A 290 25.66 0.07 -5.46
C ASP A 290 26.08 1.51 -5.82
N ASN A 291 25.65 2.51 -5.05
CA ASN A 291 26.10 3.90 -5.23
C ASN A 291 27.57 4.11 -4.84
N SER A 292 28.09 3.39 -3.84
CA SER A 292 29.52 3.43 -3.48
C SER A 292 30.38 2.72 -4.51
N ALA A 293 29.92 1.58 -5.05
CA ALA A 293 30.62 0.84 -6.12
C ALA A 293 30.65 1.63 -7.46
N GLN A 294 29.58 2.36 -7.79
CA GLN A 294 29.56 3.26 -8.95
C GLN A 294 30.42 4.51 -8.77
N ALA A 295 30.53 5.02 -7.54
CA ALA A 295 31.41 6.14 -7.22
C ALA A 295 32.91 5.73 -7.27
N GLU A 296 33.24 4.50 -6.86
CA GLU A 296 34.59 3.96 -6.96
C GLU A 296 34.98 3.61 -8.41
N ALA A 297 34.02 3.14 -9.23
CA ALA A 297 34.26 2.84 -10.64
C ALA A 297 34.41 4.09 -11.52
N SER A 298 33.90 5.26 -11.09
CA SER A 298 34.06 6.54 -11.79
C SER A 298 35.28 7.33 -11.32
N GLY A 299 35.92 6.92 -10.22
CA GLY A 299 37.10 7.60 -9.64
C GLY A 299 38.45 7.18 -10.22
N ASP A 300 38.53 6.11 -11.02
CA ASP A 300 39.81 5.55 -11.49
C ASP A 300 40.16 5.91 -12.96
N ALA A 301 39.40 6.80 -13.60
CA ALA A 301 39.61 7.19 -14.98
C ALA A 301 40.30 8.55 -15.22
N ASP A 302 40.60 9.33 -14.16
CA ASP A 302 41.18 10.69 -14.30
C ASP A 302 42.44 10.91 -13.45
N ASN A 303 43.47 10.09 -13.65
CA ASN A 303 44.77 10.37 -13.10
C ASN A 303 45.94 9.95 -14.00
N LYS A 304 46.02 10.51 -15.19
CA LYS A 304 47.27 10.68 -15.98
C LYS A 304 47.06 11.83 -16.97
N GLU A 305 47.58 12.95 -16.64
CA GLU A 305 48.29 13.91 -17.47
C GLU A 305 48.34 15.29 -16.83
N GLY A 306 49.54 15.75 -16.48
CA GLY A 306 50.04 17.02 -16.84
C GLY A 306 50.24 18.00 -15.68
N GLU A 307 51.43 17.94 -15.02
CA GLU A 307 52.07 19.13 -14.46
C GLU A 307 52.22 20.21 -15.54
N SER A 308 51.70 21.41 -15.32
CA SER A 308 52.47 22.67 -15.44
C SER A 308 51.58 23.91 -15.42
N ALA A 309 52.11 24.97 -14.79
CA ALA A 309 51.76 26.40 -14.90
C ALA A 309 50.58 26.90 -14.04
N SER A 310 50.81 27.41 -12.81
CA SER A 310 51.14 28.81 -12.42
C SER A 310 50.05 29.85 -12.68
N GLU A 311 49.67 30.48 -11.54
CA GLU A 311 49.28 31.91 -11.37
C GLU A 311 48.21 32.51 -12.32
N SER A 312 47.04 32.69 -11.78
CA SER A 312 46.24 33.93 -11.84
C SER A 312 44.76 33.57 -11.65
N ASP A 313 44.17 34.01 -10.57
CA ASP A 313 42.78 34.50 -10.51
C ASP A 313 42.29 34.68 -9.07
N THR A 314 42.80 35.78 -8.50
CA THR A 314 42.23 36.39 -7.29
C THR A 314 41.55 37.71 -7.67
N VAL A 315 40.60 37.73 -8.60
CA VAL A 315 39.83 38.94 -8.93
C VAL A 315 38.42 38.66 -9.43
N ASN A 316 37.67 37.73 -8.92
CA ASN A 316 36.26 37.59 -9.38
C ASN A 316 35.27 37.18 -8.29
N LYS A 317 35.50 37.53 -7.05
CA LYS A 317 34.55 37.25 -5.93
C LYS A 317 33.85 38.48 -5.35
N GLU A 318 34.15 39.70 -5.79
CA GLU A 318 33.52 40.92 -5.25
C GLU A 318 32.36 41.49 -6.10
N GLN A 319 32.21 41.09 -7.35
CA GLN A 319 31.16 41.65 -8.22
C GLN A 319 29.81 40.89 -8.21
N LYS A 320 29.68 39.78 -7.48
CA LYS A 320 28.39 39.04 -7.36
C LYS A 320 27.60 39.36 -6.10
N LYS A 321 28.10 40.20 -5.20
CA LYS A 321 27.38 40.59 -3.97
C LYS A 321 26.62 41.90 -4.07
N GLU A 322 26.88 42.74 -5.08
CA GLU A 322 26.16 44.01 -5.24
C GLU A 322 24.92 43.97 -6.13
N GLN A 323 24.70 42.90 -6.89
CA GLN A 323 23.46 42.75 -7.72
C GLN A 323 22.29 42.07 -7.00
N GLN A 324 22.46 41.55 -5.82
CA GLN A 324 21.40 40.90 -5.04
C GLN A 324 20.71 41.81 -4.01
N THR A 325 21.22 43.02 -3.77
CA THR A 325 20.65 43.99 -2.85
C THR A 325 19.84 45.11 -3.50
N ALA A 326 19.82 45.19 -4.84
CA ALA A 326 19.05 46.20 -5.56
C ALA A 326 17.62 45.72 -5.97
N SER A 327 17.35 44.42 -5.91
CA SER A 327 16.04 43.85 -6.34
C SER A 327 14.97 43.73 -5.24
N VAL A 328 15.25 44.13 -4.02
CA VAL A 328 14.31 43.99 -2.88
C VAL A 328 13.71 45.33 -2.42
N ARG A 329 14.02 46.43 -3.11
CA ARG A 329 13.50 47.76 -2.73
C ARG A 329 12.43 48.37 -3.65
N GLU A 330 11.96 47.64 -4.68
CA GLU A 330 10.98 48.20 -5.65
C GLU A 330 9.60 47.52 -5.67
N VAL A 331 9.26 46.73 -4.68
CA VAL A 331 7.88 46.10 -4.58
C VAL A 331 7.18 46.48 -3.24
N GLY A 332 7.45 47.68 -2.73
CA GLY A 332 6.89 48.17 -1.46
C GLY A 332 6.12 49.48 -1.55
N GLU A 333 5.70 49.94 -2.75
CA GLU A 333 4.81 51.09 -2.88
C GLU A 333 3.93 50.98 -4.13
N GLN A 334 2.79 50.32 -3.98
CA GLN A 334 1.53 50.61 -4.65
C GLN A 334 0.46 49.57 -4.29
N VAL A 335 -0.54 50.12 -3.54
CA VAL A 335 -1.87 49.63 -3.19
C VAL A 335 -1.96 48.80 -1.92
#